data_04ff56a252830ecf064b7001589925f4
#
_entry.id   04ff56a252830ecf064b7001589925f4
#
_cell.length_a   1.000
_cell.length_b   1.000
_cell.length_c   1.000
_cell.angle_alpha   90.00
_cell.angle_beta   90.00
_cell.angle_gamma   90.00
#
_symmetry.space_group_name_H-M   'P 1'
#
loop_
_entity.id
_entity.type
_entity.pdbx_description
1 polymer ?
#
loop_
_entity_poly.entity_id
_entity_poly.type
_entity_poly.pdbx_seq_one_letter_code
_entity_poly.pdbx_strand_id
1 'polypeptide(L)'
;MHIAEGFLPPLHAAAWAAISLPFVVVSTWRVNRLMRDQPQTKLLLAASGAYAFVLSALKLPSVTGSCSHPTGTGLGAILFGPSVMALLGTIVLLFQALLLAHGGLTTLGANVFSMAIAGPWVAYAVFRGARWVN
;
A
#
# COMPACT_ATOMS: atom_id res chain seq x y z
N MET A 1 -2.64 6.59 -8.44
CA MET A 1 -3.99 7.21 -8.56
C MET A 1 -4.72 6.99 -7.24
N HIS A 2 -5.07 8.07 -6.54
CA HIS A 2 -5.70 8.03 -5.22
C HIS A 2 -7.08 8.66 -5.33
N ILE A 3 -8.03 8.18 -4.54
CA ILE A 3 -9.31 8.86 -4.35
C ILE A 3 -9.03 10.06 -3.43
N ALA A 4 -9.35 11.26 -3.90
CA ALA A 4 -9.08 12.50 -3.16
C ALA A 4 -10.03 12.67 -1.96
N GLU A 5 -9.65 13.55 -1.03
CA GLU A 5 -10.46 13.90 0.13
C GLU A 5 -11.86 14.35 -0.27
N GLY A 6 -12.87 13.87 0.44
CA GLY A 6 -14.27 14.27 0.24
C GLY A 6 -14.98 13.63 -0.97
N PHE A 7 -14.30 12.82 -1.80
CA PHE A 7 -14.92 12.20 -2.98
C PHE A 7 -15.82 10.99 -2.66
N LEU A 8 -15.66 10.37 -1.50
CA LEU A 8 -16.50 9.25 -1.10
C LEU A 8 -17.59 9.71 -0.12
N PRO A 9 -18.84 9.28 -0.32
CA PRO A 9 -19.87 9.43 0.68
C PRO A 9 -19.45 8.78 2.02
N PRO A 10 -19.82 9.34 3.18
CA PRO A 10 -19.35 8.85 4.49
C PRO A 10 -19.60 7.37 4.72
N LEU A 11 -20.75 6.84 4.27
CA LEU A 11 -21.05 5.42 4.40
C LEU A 11 -20.08 4.52 3.62
N HIS A 12 -19.71 4.93 2.39
CA HIS A 12 -18.74 4.19 1.58
C HIS A 12 -17.33 4.30 2.16
N ALA A 13 -16.96 5.48 2.67
CA ALA A 13 -15.68 5.67 3.35
C ALA A 13 -15.56 4.75 4.58
N ALA A 14 -16.61 4.69 5.40
CA ALA A 14 -16.67 3.79 6.56
C ALA A 14 -16.64 2.32 6.16
N ALA A 15 -17.38 1.92 5.11
CA ALA A 15 -17.39 0.55 4.62
C ALA A 15 -15.98 0.10 4.15
N TRP A 16 -15.30 0.91 3.35
CA TRP A 16 -13.95 0.61 2.89
C TRP A 16 -12.92 0.59 4.02
N ALA A 17 -13.06 1.47 5.01
CA ALA A 17 -12.24 1.42 6.21
C ALA A 17 -12.44 0.13 6.99
N ALA A 18 -13.70 -0.28 7.20
CA ALA A 18 -14.04 -1.53 7.87
C ALA A 18 -13.51 -2.78 7.13
N ILE A 19 -13.58 -2.79 5.79
CA ILE A 19 -13.06 -3.89 4.97
C ILE A 19 -11.53 -3.95 5.04
N SER A 20 -10.84 -2.81 5.04
CA SER A 20 -9.37 -2.76 5.04
C SER A 20 -8.76 -3.05 6.41
N LEU A 21 -9.45 -2.70 7.49
CA LEU A 21 -8.95 -2.79 8.86
C LEU A 21 -8.43 -4.18 9.25
N PRO A 22 -9.14 -5.29 9.00
CA PRO A 22 -8.66 -6.64 9.36
C PRO A 22 -7.31 -6.98 8.70
N PHE A 23 -7.13 -6.59 7.45
CA PHE A 23 -5.86 -6.84 6.73
C PHE A 23 -4.71 -6.05 7.35
N VAL A 24 -4.94 -4.80 7.72
CA VAL A 24 -3.93 -3.95 8.37
C VAL A 24 -3.59 -4.49 9.76
N VAL A 25 -4.57 -4.92 10.53
CA VAL A 25 -4.35 -5.53 11.86
C VAL A 25 -3.52 -6.81 11.75
N VAL A 26 -3.89 -7.73 10.86
CA VAL A 26 -3.14 -8.96 10.63
C VAL A 26 -1.71 -8.65 10.12
N SER A 27 -1.59 -7.67 9.23
CA SER A 27 -0.30 -7.20 8.73
C SER A 27 0.59 -6.66 9.85
N THR A 28 0.04 -5.84 10.73
CA THR A 28 0.74 -5.28 11.90
C THR A 28 1.27 -6.39 12.80
N TRP A 29 0.44 -7.38 13.10
CA TRP A 29 0.87 -8.52 13.90
C TRP A 29 2.00 -9.32 13.24
N ARG A 30 1.91 -9.56 11.92
CA ARG A 30 2.95 -10.27 11.15
C ARG A 30 4.25 -9.50 11.09
N VAL A 31 4.19 -8.19 10.84
CA VAL A 31 5.38 -7.33 10.79
C VAL A 31 6.05 -7.27 12.16
N ASN A 32 5.29 -7.12 13.23
CA ASN A 32 5.81 -7.12 14.59
C ASN A 32 6.50 -8.46 14.93
N ARG A 33 5.90 -9.57 14.54
CA ARG A 33 6.50 -10.90 14.71
C ARG A 33 7.81 -11.01 13.91
N LEU A 34 7.79 -10.63 12.63
CA LEU A 34 8.97 -10.65 11.77
C LEU A 34 10.11 -9.81 12.35
N MET A 35 9.82 -8.61 12.88
CA MET A 35 10.82 -7.75 13.50
C MET A 35 11.36 -8.27 14.83
N ARG A 36 10.61 -9.14 15.52
CA ARG A 36 11.08 -9.83 16.74
C ARG A 36 11.98 -11.00 16.38
N ASP A 37 11.54 -11.82 15.43
CA ASP A 37 12.24 -13.02 15.02
C ASP A 37 13.54 -12.69 14.23
N GLN A 38 13.53 -11.60 13.48
CA GLN A 38 14.63 -11.14 12.62
C GLN A 38 14.85 -9.62 12.77
N PRO A 39 15.53 -9.15 13.84
CA PRO A 39 15.69 -7.73 14.13
C PRO A 39 16.35 -6.90 13.00
N GLN A 40 17.21 -7.51 12.21
CA GLN A 40 17.89 -6.90 11.06
C GLN A 40 16.90 -6.49 9.96
N THR A 41 15.71 -7.09 9.90
CA THR A 41 14.68 -6.73 8.88
C THR A 41 14.04 -5.37 9.15
N LYS A 42 14.15 -4.82 10.35
CA LYS A 42 13.58 -3.50 10.70
C LYS A 42 14.07 -2.40 9.77
N LEU A 43 15.40 -2.32 9.57
CA LEU A 43 16.00 -1.32 8.70
C LEU A 43 15.59 -1.52 7.24
N LEU A 44 15.55 -2.77 6.80
CA LEU A 44 15.14 -3.10 5.43
C LEU A 44 13.68 -2.75 5.16
N LEU A 45 12.77 -3.05 6.10
CA LEU A 45 11.35 -2.67 5.99
C LEU A 45 11.17 -1.15 6.00
N ALA A 46 11.89 -0.44 6.89
CA ALA A 46 11.85 1.02 6.94
C ALA A 46 12.36 1.64 5.64
N ALA A 47 13.49 1.17 5.13
CA ALA A 47 14.05 1.62 3.85
C ALA A 47 13.10 1.34 2.69
N SER A 48 12.45 0.17 2.66
CA SER A 48 11.49 -0.20 1.62
C SER A 48 10.22 0.67 1.68
N GLY A 49 9.74 1.00 2.88
CA GLY A 49 8.63 1.93 3.07
C GLY A 49 8.99 3.34 2.60
N ALA A 50 10.17 3.84 2.96
CA ALA A 50 10.66 5.13 2.50
C ALA A 50 10.82 5.17 0.97
N TYR A 51 11.37 4.12 0.38
CA TYR A 51 11.49 3.98 -1.07
C TYR A 51 10.12 3.99 -1.77
N ALA A 52 9.16 3.22 -1.27
CA ALA A 52 7.80 3.22 -1.78
C ALA A 52 7.14 4.61 -1.67
N PHE A 53 7.38 5.35 -0.58
CA PHE A 53 6.89 6.71 -0.40
C PHE A 53 7.49 7.65 -1.45
N VAL A 54 8.80 7.62 -1.67
CA VAL A 54 9.49 8.47 -2.67
C VAL A 54 9.00 8.14 -4.08
N LEU A 55 8.93 6.85 -4.45
CA LEU A 55 8.43 6.43 -5.76
C LEU A 55 7.00 6.92 -6.01
N SER A 56 6.14 6.76 -5.02
CA SER A 56 4.74 7.14 -5.15
C SER A 56 4.52 8.66 -5.06
N ALA A 57 5.51 9.44 -4.61
CA ALA A 57 5.49 10.90 -4.69
C ALA A 57 5.82 11.42 -6.10
N LEU A 58 6.50 10.63 -6.94
CA LEU A 58 6.79 10.98 -8.33
C LEU A 58 5.52 10.95 -9.17
N LYS A 59 5.06 12.11 -9.59
CA LYS A 59 3.88 12.26 -10.44
C LYS A 59 4.30 12.34 -11.90
N LEU A 60 3.99 11.31 -12.68
CA LEU A 60 4.20 11.31 -14.12
C LEU A 60 2.90 11.74 -14.82
N PRO A 61 2.92 12.75 -15.69
CA PRO A 61 1.74 13.15 -16.43
C PRO A 61 1.25 12.01 -17.33
N SER A 62 -0.04 11.78 -17.36
CA SER A 62 -0.69 10.81 -18.24
C SER A 62 -1.44 11.52 -19.36
N VAL A 63 -1.64 10.82 -20.48
CA VAL A 63 -2.24 11.34 -21.72
C VAL A 63 -3.67 11.88 -21.51
N THR A 64 -4.36 11.41 -20.48
CA THR A 64 -5.75 11.75 -20.17
C THR A 64 -5.90 12.89 -19.15
N GLY A 65 -4.83 13.65 -18.87
CA GLY A 65 -4.85 14.71 -17.84
C GLY A 65 -4.81 14.17 -16.39
N SER A 66 -4.70 12.86 -16.21
CA SER A 66 -4.47 12.23 -14.91
C SER A 66 -2.96 12.11 -14.62
N CYS A 67 -2.59 11.67 -13.43
CA CYS A 67 -1.21 11.36 -13.10
C CYS A 67 -1.04 9.86 -12.83
N SER A 68 0.05 9.31 -13.31
CA SER A 68 0.52 7.97 -12.96
C SER A 68 1.74 8.08 -12.07
N HIS A 69 1.91 7.12 -11.16
CA HIS A 69 3.11 7.02 -10.33
C HIS A 69 3.37 5.57 -9.95
N PRO A 70 4.63 5.14 -9.94
CA PRO A 70 4.97 3.81 -9.48
C PRO A 70 4.79 3.75 -7.96
N THR A 71 4.00 2.81 -7.47
CA THR A 71 3.74 2.69 -6.04
C THR A 71 4.81 1.89 -5.29
N GLY A 72 5.56 1.06 -5.99
CA GLY A 72 6.52 0.14 -5.38
C GLY A 72 5.89 -1.01 -4.59
N THR A 73 4.58 -0.99 -4.36
CA THR A 73 3.89 -1.97 -3.50
C THR A 73 3.88 -3.38 -4.09
N GLY A 74 3.81 -3.49 -5.42
CA GLY A 74 3.90 -4.79 -6.12
C GLY A 74 5.28 -5.44 -5.93
N LEU A 75 6.36 -4.67 -6.08
CA LEU A 75 7.72 -5.14 -5.82
C LEU A 75 7.89 -5.54 -4.35
N GLY A 76 7.42 -4.72 -3.43
CA GLY A 76 7.45 -5.04 -2.00
C GLY A 76 6.69 -6.33 -1.66
N ALA A 77 5.58 -6.61 -2.35
CA ALA A 77 4.84 -7.85 -2.18
C ALA A 77 5.63 -9.09 -2.63
N ILE A 78 6.42 -8.95 -3.68
CA ILE A 78 7.31 -10.03 -4.17
C ILE A 78 8.44 -10.30 -3.17
N LEU A 79 9.02 -9.26 -2.59
CA LEU A 79 10.17 -9.35 -1.68
C LEU A 79 9.80 -9.79 -0.26
N PHE A 80 8.73 -9.20 0.31
CA PHE A 80 8.35 -9.38 1.72
C PHE A 80 7.04 -10.14 1.92
N GLY A 81 6.32 -10.38 0.84
CA GLY A 81 4.97 -10.92 0.88
C GLY A 81 3.88 -9.84 0.95
N PRO A 82 2.70 -10.13 0.35
CA PRO A 82 1.62 -9.15 0.26
C PRO A 82 1.04 -8.76 1.61
N SER A 83 1.12 -9.65 2.60
CA SER A 83 0.64 -9.35 3.95
C SER A 83 1.47 -8.28 4.67
N VAL A 84 2.78 -8.16 4.38
CA VAL A 84 3.64 -7.11 4.95
C VAL A 84 3.32 -5.77 4.28
N MET A 85 3.00 -5.80 2.99
CA MET A 85 2.70 -4.59 2.22
C MET A 85 1.41 -3.91 2.64
N ALA A 86 0.45 -4.62 3.22
CA ALA A 86 -0.76 -4.00 3.74
C ALA A 86 -0.46 -2.96 4.84
N LEU A 87 0.48 -3.22 5.74
CA LEU A 87 0.93 -2.24 6.73
C LEU A 87 1.80 -1.16 6.12
N LEU A 88 2.86 -1.54 5.40
CA LEU A 88 3.80 -0.57 4.82
C LEU A 88 3.09 0.39 3.86
N GLY A 89 2.21 -0.14 2.99
CA GLY A 89 1.42 0.68 2.09
C GLY A 89 0.44 1.60 2.84
N THR A 90 -0.16 1.15 3.93
CA THR A 90 -1.02 1.99 4.77
C THR A 90 -0.24 3.17 5.35
N ILE A 91 0.97 2.94 5.88
CA ILE A 91 1.83 3.99 6.41
C ILE A 91 2.20 4.99 5.30
N VAL A 92 2.60 4.49 4.13
CA VAL A 92 2.93 5.33 2.97
C VAL A 92 1.74 6.19 2.56
N LEU A 93 0.56 5.60 2.41
CA LEU A 93 -0.68 6.31 2.03
C LEU A 93 -1.12 7.34 3.06
N LEU A 94 -0.93 7.03 4.35
CA LEU A 94 -1.21 7.97 5.43
C LEU A 94 -0.29 9.21 5.34
N PHE A 95 1.02 9.00 5.16
CA PHE A 95 1.96 10.10 4.99
C PHE A 95 1.71 10.89 3.71
N GLN A 96 1.30 10.26 2.63
CA GLN A 96 0.92 10.95 1.40
C GLN A 96 -0.31 11.84 1.60
N ALA A 97 -1.33 11.35 2.31
CA ALA A 97 -2.51 12.16 2.63
C ALA A 97 -2.16 13.36 3.52
N LEU A 98 -1.30 13.16 4.54
CA LEU A 98 -0.94 14.20 5.50
C LEU A 98 0.06 15.23 4.96
N LEU A 99 1.09 14.77 4.24
CA LEU A 99 2.23 15.63 3.87
C LEU A 99 2.14 16.15 2.44
N LEU A 100 1.50 15.41 1.54
CA LEU A 100 1.49 15.72 0.11
C LEU A 100 0.12 16.12 -0.43
N ALA A 101 -0.91 16.16 0.43
CA ALA A 101 -2.30 16.32 0.02
C ALA A 101 -2.68 15.37 -1.13
N HIS A 102 -2.15 14.13 -1.08
CA HIS A 102 -2.31 13.13 -2.13
C HIS A 102 -3.12 11.95 -1.62
N GLY A 103 -4.36 11.84 -2.08
CA GLY A 103 -5.40 11.01 -1.47
C GLY A 103 -6.21 11.81 -0.45
N GLY A 104 -6.75 11.16 0.57
CA GLY A 104 -7.49 11.79 1.65
C GLY A 104 -7.59 10.89 2.88
N LEU A 105 -7.81 11.49 4.04
CA LEU A 105 -8.00 10.75 5.28
C LEU A 105 -9.37 10.05 5.30
N THR A 106 -10.41 10.70 4.80
CA THR A 106 -11.75 10.09 4.68
C THR A 106 -11.78 8.96 3.66
N THR A 107 -10.92 9.00 2.65
CA THR A 107 -10.81 8.00 1.59
C THR A 107 -9.69 6.98 1.82
N LEU A 108 -8.99 7.09 2.97
CA LEU A 108 -7.81 6.27 3.26
C LEU A 108 -8.12 4.76 3.19
N GLY A 109 -9.26 4.33 3.73
CA GLY A 109 -9.66 2.93 3.68
C GLY A 109 -9.76 2.36 2.27
N ALA A 110 -10.37 3.09 1.33
CA ALA A 110 -10.47 2.68 -0.07
C ALA A 110 -9.11 2.68 -0.78
N ASN A 111 -8.30 3.70 -0.53
CA ASN A 111 -6.94 3.79 -1.06
C ASN A 111 -6.04 2.65 -0.53
N VAL A 112 -6.14 2.33 0.75
CA VAL A 112 -5.44 1.18 1.37
C VAL A 112 -5.90 -0.13 0.74
N PHE A 113 -7.21 -0.34 0.61
CA PHE A 113 -7.72 -1.57 0.00
C PHE A 113 -7.16 -1.77 -1.41
N SER A 114 -7.26 -0.77 -2.26
CA SER A 114 -6.85 -0.88 -3.67
C SER A 114 -5.33 -1.01 -3.83
N MET A 115 -4.54 -0.19 -3.13
CA MET A 115 -3.10 -0.05 -3.40
C MET A 115 -2.20 -0.80 -2.42
N ALA A 116 -2.63 -1.00 -1.18
CA ALA A 116 -1.83 -1.71 -0.18
C ALA A 116 -2.30 -3.16 0.05
N ILE A 117 -3.52 -3.52 -0.38
CA ILE A 117 -4.05 -4.88 -0.24
C ILE A 117 -4.23 -5.52 -1.62
N ALA A 118 -5.23 -5.11 -2.41
CA ALA A 118 -5.58 -5.77 -3.67
C ALA A 118 -4.42 -5.77 -4.67
N GLY A 119 -3.80 -4.61 -4.92
CA GLY A 119 -2.67 -4.48 -5.84
C GLY A 119 -1.50 -5.41 -5.50
N PRO A 120 -0.96 -5.38 -4.27
CA PRO A 120 0.09 -6.29 -3.82
C PRO A 120 -0.26 -7.77 -3.92
N TRP A 121 -1.49 -8.16 -3.56
CA TRP A 121 -1.93 -9.55 -3.68
C TRP A 121 -2.00 -10.03 -5.13
N VAL A 122 -2.53 -9.21 -6.03
CA VAL A 122 -2.56 -9.52 -7.47
C VAL A 122 -1.15 -9.61 -8.03
N ALA A 123 -0.28 -8.64 -7.74
CA ALA A 123 1.12 -8.66 -8.19
C ALA A 123 1.86 -9.92 -7.73
N TYR A 124 1.66 -10.31 -6.46
CA TYR A 124 2.26 -11.52 -5.91
C TYR A 124 1.71 -12.78 -6.56
N ALA A 125 0.40 -12.87 -6.79
CA ALA A 125 -0.24 -14.01 -7.44
C ALA A 125 0.27 -14.20 -8.88
N VAL A 126 0.36 -13.11 -9.65
CA VAL A 126 0.90 -13.13 -11.02
C VAL A 126 2.36 -13.58 -11.03
N PHE A 127 3.18 -13.01 -10.13
CA PHE A 127 4.59 -13.40 -10.02
C PHE A 127 4.76 -14.89 -9.67
N ARG A 128 3.97 -15.39 -8.72
CA ARG A 128 4.01 -16.81 -8.33
C ARG A 128 3.54 -17.71 -9.48
N GLY A 129 2.49 -17.32 -10.19
CA GLY A 129 1.99 -18.05 -11.36
C GLY A 129 3.02 -18.09 -12.49
N ALA A 130 3.67 -16.97 -12.79
CA ALA A 130 4.71 -16.91 -13.81
C ALA A 130 5.93 -17.82 -13.48
N ARG A 131 6.29 -17.92 -12.18
CA ARG A 131 7.35 -18.84 -11.73
C ARG A 131 6.96 -20.32 -11.77
N TRP A 132 5.69 -20.62 -11.86
CA TRP A 132 5.19 -22.01 -11.94
C TRP A 132 5.24 -22.56 -13.38
N VAL A 133 5.26 -21.65 -14.37
CA VAL A 133 5.24 -21.99 -15.81
C VAL A 133 6.66 -22.10 -16.37
N ASN A 134 7.68 -21.58 -15.66
CA ASN A 134 9.12 -21.67 -15.99
C ASN A 134 9.83 -22.60 -15.01
#